data_d8e95b61ba900d278fbbdbdf87eb7f31
#
_entry.id   d8e95b61ba900d278fbbdbdf87eb7f31
#
_cell.length_a   1.000
_cell.length_b   1.000
_cell.length_c   1.000
_cell.angle_alpha   90.00
_cell.angle_beta   90.00
_cell.angle_gamma   90.00
#
_symmetry.space_group_name_H-M   'P 1'
#
loop_
_entity.id
_entity.type
_entity.pdbx_description
1 polymer ?
#
loop_
_entity_poly.entity_id
_entity_poly.type
_entity_poly.pdbx_seq_one_letter_code
_entity_poly.pdbx_strand_id
1 'polypeptide(L)'
;MNKFTFIVSVCAALFFAACGDDSSSATSSSDYSSSSVVKSSSSVIHISSSAMLVLVDPSTVVIDFITDSRDGQSYKTVTIGSQTWMAQNLNYETANSYCYNDSTKYCEKYGRLYTWAAAMDSAGSWSTNGKGCGYNKTCSPMYPVRGVCPTGWHLPKIAEFETLFIAVGGRSTAGKILKSTSGWYQGHNGSNAYSFSALPAGDSNYNEDYDGEGHYAVFWSSTEYSSDYAYRMYLDYDIDNVGLYYYFKSNGFSVRCVKD
;
A
#
# COMPACT_ATOMS: atom_id res chain seq x y z
N MET A 1 42.51 8.28 -23.36
CA MET A 1 42.40 7.00 -24.05
C MET A 1 42.77 5.89 -23.06
N ASN A 2 41.77 5.28 -22.40
CA ASN A 2 41.96 4.06 -21.64
C ASN A 2 40.78 3.15 -21.93
N LYS A 3 41.11 2.01 -22.54
CA LYS A 3 40.14 0.96 -22.90
C LYS A 3 39.93 0.08 -21.66
N PHE A 4 38.70 -0.09 -21.21
CA PHE A 4 38.32 -1.13 -20.28
C PHE A 4 37.76 -2.33 -21.04
N THR A 5 38.41 -3.46 -20.85
CA THR A 5 38.10 -4.76 -21.44
C THR A 5 37.02 -5.45 -20.62
N PHE A 6 35.90 -5.82 -21.27
CA PHE A 6 34.87 -6.67 -20.67
C PHE A 6 35.32 -8.13 -20.66
N ILE A 7 35.31 -8.75 -19.50
CA ILE A 7 35.46 -10.22 -19.35
C ILE A 7 34.05 -10.80 -19.19
N VAL A 8 33.67 -11.58 -20.20
CA VAL A 8 32.44 -12.40 -20.18
C VAL A 8 32.80 -13.75 -19.55
N SER A 9 32.18 -14.06 -18.41
CA SER A 9 32.27 -15.37 -17.77
C SER A 9 31.05 -16.20 -18.15
N VAL A 10 31.32 -17.27 -18.92
CA VAL A 10 30.31 -18.28 -19.30
C VAL A 10 30.36 -19.39 -18.24
N CYS A 11 29.26 -19.59 -17.51
CA CYS A 11 29.09 -20.80 -16.70
C CYS A 11 28.14 -21.76 -17.37
N ALA A 12 28.68 -22.95 -17.67
CA ALA A 12 27.99 -24.06 -18.30
C ALA A 12 27.06 -24.78 -17.32
N ALA A 13 25.87 -25.14 -17.81
CA ALA A 13 24.89 -25.97 -17.13
C ALA A 13 25.23 -27.45 -17.30
N LEU A 14 25.18 -28.22 -16.23
CA LEU A 14 25.23 -29.68 -16.25
C LEU A 14 23.83 -30.21 -15.87
N PHE A 15 23.23 -30.93 -16.81
CA PHE A 15 22.00 -31.71 -16.62
C PHE A 15 22.35 -33.07 -15.98
N PHE A 16 21.61 -33.50 -14.98
CA PHE A 16 21.45 -34.89 -14.61
C PHE A 16 19.97 -35.26 -14.67
N ALA A 17 19.69 -36.21 -15.57
CA ALA A 17 18.44 -36.95 -15.66
C ALA A 17 18.57 -38.25 -14.85
N ALA A 18 17.54 -38.61 -14.11
CA ALA A 18 17.35 -39.97 -13.64
C ALA A 18 15.84 -40.30 -13.74
N CYS A 19 15.56 -41.30 -14.59
CA CYS A 19 14.29 -42.01 -14.72
C CYS A 19 14.14 -43.05 -13.59
N GLY A 20 12.87 -43.37 -13.27
CA GLY A 20 12.49 -44.54 -12.49
C GLY A 20 10.98 -44.74 -12.57
N ASP A 21 10.56 -45.62 -13.51
CA ASP A 21 9.21 -46.20 -13.60
C ASP A 21 8.95 -47.11 -12.40
N ASP A 22 7.71 -47.24 -11.96
CA ASP A 22 7.01 -48.53 -11.95
C ASP A 22 5.50 -48.41 -11.70
N SER A 23 4.79 -49.18 -12.51
CA SER A 23 3.36 -49.37 -12.61
C SER A 23 2.81 -50.29 -11.49
N SER A 24 1.55 -50.16 -11.13
CA SER A 24 0.57 -51.26 -11.29
C SER A 24 -0.84 -50.89 -10.83
N SER A 25 -1.76 -51.25 -11.69
CA SER A 25 -3.20 -51.21 -11.60
C SER A 25 -3.78 -52.28 -10.63
N ALA A 26 -4.97 -51.99 -10.09
CA ALA A 26 -6.06 -53.00 -10.05
C ALA A 26 -7.41 -52.36 -9.66
N THR A 27 -8.38 -52.63 -10.48
CA THR A 27 -9.84 -52.46 -10.36
C THR A 27 -10.45 -53.37 -9.30
N SER A 28 -11.55 -52.95 -8.64
CA SER A 28 -12.84 -53.67 -8.69
C SER A 28 -13.92 -52.99 -7.84
N SER A 29 -15.10 -53.00 -8.44
CA SER A 29 -16.43 -52.61 -7.97
C SER A 29 -16.99 -53.54 -6.89
N SER A 30 -17.88 -53.05 -6.02
CA SER A 30 -19.19 -53.64 -5.76
C SER A 30 -20.04 -52.81 -4.81
N ASP A 31 -21.29 -52.61 -5.23
CA ASP A 31 -22.42 -52.09 -4.47
C ASP A 31 -22.76 -52.95 -3.25
N TYR A 32 -23.23 -52.34 -2.18
CA TYR A 32 -24.36 -52.89 -1.39
C TYR A 32 -25.03 -51.79 -0.53
N SER A 33 -26.33 -51.62 -0.75
CA SER A 33 -27.25 -50.87 0.07
C SER A 33 -27.55 -51.59 1.39
N SER A 34 -27.65 -50.86 2.48
CA SER A 34 -28.70 -51.06 3.50
C SER A 34 -28.74 -49.99 4.56
N SER A 35 -29.94 -49.58 4.81
CA SER A 35 -30.44 -48.62 5.80
C SER A 35 -30.16 -49.03 7.25
N SER A 36 -29.88 -48.08 8.15
CA SER A 36 -30.78 -47.70 9.26
C SER A 36 -30.04 -47.06 10.44
N VAL A 37 -30.79 -46.22 11.13
CA VAL A 37 -30.69 -45.77 12.52
C VAL A 37 -29.92 -44.48 12.78
N VAL A 38 -30.75 -43.46 12.92
CA VAL A 38 -30.47 -42.15 13.58
C VAL A 38 -30.00 -42.38 15.01
N LYS A 39 -28.79 -41.88 15.32
CA LYS A 39 -28.43 -41.49 16.67
C LYS A 39 -27.99 -40.04 16.64
N SER A 40 -28.83 -39.18 17.20
CA SER A 40 -28.52 -37.81 17.59
C SER A 40 -27.28 -37.80 18.46
N SER A 41 -26.19 -37.29 17.95
CA SER A 41 -25.11 -36.74 18.75
C SER A 41 -24.89 -35.28 18.27
N SER A 42 -25.26 -34.33 19.11
CA SER A 42 -25.00 -32.92 18.92
C SER A 42 -23.50 -32.70 18.88
N SER A 43 -22.94 -32.75 17.67
CA SER A 43 -21.64 -32.17 17.39
C SER A 43 -21.81 -30.67 17.40
N VAL A 44 -21.28 -30.02 18.43
CA VAL A 44 -21.07 -28.58 18.46
C VAL A 44 -20.15 -28.29 17.27
N ILE A 45 -20.72 -27.75 16.21
CA ILE A 45 -19.95 -27.19 15.09
C ILE A 45 -19.30 -25.95 15.68
N HIS A 46 -18.02 -26.04 16.01
CA HIS A 46 -17.19 -24.87 16.16
C HIS A 46 -17.14 -24.18 14.81
N ILE A 47 -18.05 -23.24 14.58
CA ILE A 47 -17.91 -22.28 13.50
C ILE A 47 -16.74 -21.40 13.91
N SER A 48 -15.55 -21.76 13.44
CA SER A 48 -14.43 -20.85 13.37
C SER A 48 -14.95 -19.64 12.59
N SER A 49 -15.15 -18.52 13.22
CA SER A 49 -15.46 -17.25 12.58
C SER A 49 -14.22 -16.80 11.83
N SER A 50 -13.94 -17.40 10.69
CA SER A 50 -13.19 -16.78 9.61
C SER A 50 -14.03 -15.58 9.22
N ALA A 51 -13.65 -14.39 9.66
CA ALA A 51 -14.24 -13.18 9.14
C ALA A 51 -14.09 -13.25 7.61
N MET A 52 -15.18 -13.53 6.92
CA MET A 52 -15.21 -13.44 5.46
C MET A 52 -14.85 -12.00 5.13
N LEU A 53 -13.70 -11.82 4.49
CA LEU A 53 -13.26 -10.54 3.97
C LEU A 53 -14.26 -10.16 2.87
N VAL A 54 -15.21 -9.30 3.20
CA VAL A 54 -16.33 -8.96 2.33
C VAL A 54 -15.91 -7.80 1.45
N LEU A 55 -16.00 -7.98 0.13
CA LEU A 55 -15.94 -6.91 -0.84
C LEU A 55 -17.00 -5.84 -0.47
N VAL A 56 -16.56 -4.60 -0.35
CA VAL A 56 -17.45 -3.47 -0.07
C VAL A 56 -18.18 -3.06 -1.35
N ASP A 57 -19.47 -2.80 -1.26
CA ASP A 57 -20.22 -2.21 -2.37
C ASP A 57 -19.80 -0.72 -2.55
N PRO A 58 -19.29 -0.33 -3.73
CA PRO A 58 -18.90 1.06 -3.99
C PRO A 58 -19.99 2.10 -3.74
N SER A 59 -21.27 1.71 -3.84
CA SER A 59 -22.38 2.61 -3.58
C SER A 59 -22.57 2.95 -2.09
N THR A 60 -21.93 2.19 -1.21
CA THR A 60 -22.04 2.38 0.25
C THR A 60 -20.93 3.25 0.84
N VAL A 61 -19.99 3.72 0.02
CA VAL A 61 -18.91 4.59 0.52
C VAL A 61 -19.46 5.93 1.00
N VAL A 62 -18.97 6.36 2.16
CA VAL A 62 -19.34 7.66 2.73
C VAL A 62 -18.23 8.65 2.44
N ILE A 63 -18.60 9.77 1.84
CA ILE A 63 -17.70 10.88 1.55
C ILE A 63 -17.95 11.99 2.56
N ASP A 64 -16.87 12.50 3.16
CA ASP A 64 -16.90 13.56 4.13
C ASP A 64 -15.66 14.44 3.98
N PHE A 65 -15.43 15.39 4.91
CA PHE A 65 -14.30 16.29 4.92
C PHE A 65 -13.75 16.41 6.34
N ILE A 66 -12.44 16.65 6.44
CA ILE A 66 -11.78 17.08 7.67
C ILE A 66 -11.05 18.39 7.41
N THR A 67 -10.91 19.20 8.43
CA THR A 67 -10.04 20.37 8.40
C THR A 67 -8.86 20.15 9.33
N ASP A 68 -7.65 20.27 8.80
CA ASP A 68 -6.44 20.23 9.61
C ASP A 68 -6.34 21.55 10.40
N SER A 69 -6.45 21.47 11.71
CA SER A 69 -6.42 22.65 12.58
C SER A 69 -5.07 23.36 12.64
N ARG A 70 -4.01 22.74 12.08
CA ARG A 70 -2.65 23.30 12.08
C ARG A 70 -2.48 24.42 11.03
N ASP A 71 -3.13 24.28 9.87
CA ASP A 71 -3.01 25.19 8.74
C ASP A 71 -4.35 25.61 8.12
N GLY A 72 -5.46 25.02 8.59
CA GLY A 72 -6.80 25.28 8.08
C GLY A 72 -7.14 24.61 6.75
N GLN A 73 -6.24 23.76 6.20
CA GLN A 73 -6.54 23.03 4.96
C GLN A 73 -7.61 21.98 5.20
N SER A 74 -8.54 21.87 4.24
CA SER A 74 -9.60 20.86 4.26
C SER A 74 -9.27 19.74 3.29
N TYR A 75 -9.47 18.50 3.74
CA TYR A 75 -9.23 17.29 2.97
C TYR A 75 -10.51 16.49 2.85
N LYS A 76 -10.81 16.06 1.62
CA LYS A 76 -11.87 15.09 1.37
C LYS A 76 -11.47 13.74 2.01
N THR A 77 -12.46 13.06 2.58
CA THR A 77 -12.28 11.73 3.16
C THR A 77 -13.30 10.75 2.57
N VAL A 78 -12.98 9.47 2.66
CA VAL A 78 -13.86 8.39 2.20
C VAL A 78 -13.82 7.23 3.18
N THR A 79 -15.00 6.72 3.57
CA THR A 79 -15.10 5.50 4.37
C THR A 79 -15.34 4.31 3.44
N ILE A 80 -14.40 3.36 3.47
CA ILE A 80 -14.42 2.13 2.68
C ILE A 80 -14.39 0.95 3.66
N GLY A 81 -15.51 0.26 3.81
CA GLY A 81 -15.66 -0.78 4.83
C GLY A 81 -15.51 -0.21 6.24
N SER A 82 -14.56 -0.74 6.99
CA SER A 82 -14.29 -0.31 8.37
C SER A 82 -13.27 0.83 8.49
N GLN A 83 -12.70 1.31 7.37
CA GLN A 83 -11.63 2.30 7.39
C GLN A 83 -12.07 3.62 6.76
N THR A 84 -11.73 4.73 7.41
CA THR A 84 -11.90 6.07 6.82
C THR A 84 -10.53 6.61 6.42
N TRP A 85 -10.38 6.91 5.14
CA TRP A 85 -9.14 7.38 4.51
C TRP A 85 -9.26 8.82 4.07
N MET A 86 -8.16 9.56 4.08
CA MET A 86 -8.07 10.77 3.26
C MET A 86 -8.22 10.38 1.79
N ALA A 87 -9.04 11.10 1.04
CA ALA A 87 -9.21 10.95 -0.41
C ALA A 87 -8.38 11.98 -1.20
N GLN A 88 -7.56 12.74 -0.50
CA GLN A 88 -6.56 13.66 -1.02
C GLN A 88 -5.24 13.43 -0.31
N ASN A 89 -4.13 13.66 -1.00
CA ASN A 89 -2.80 13.57 -0.39
C ASN A 89 -2.62 14.73 0.60
N LEU A 90 -1.97 14.45 1.71
CA LEU A 90 -1.65 15.46 2.70
C LEU A 90 -0.77 16.57 2.08
N ASN A 91 -1.06 17.83 2.39
CA ASN A 91 -0.33 19.00 1.89
C ASN A 91 0.22 19.90 3.01
N TYR A 92 0.31 19.37 4.24
CA TYR A 92 0.85 20.09 5.38
C TYR A 92 2.35 20.30 5.24
N GLU A 93 2.81 21.56 5.29
CA GLU A 93 4.23 21.90 5.16
C GLU A 93 5.00 21.60 6.43
N THR A 94 6.10 20.87 6.29
CA THR A 94 7.04 20.58 7.38
C THR A 94 8.46 20.41 6.83
N ALA A 95 9.47 20.39 7.70
CA ALA A 95 10.84 20.10 7.31
C ALA A 95 10.92 18.73 6.58
N ASN A 96 11.72 18.68 5.52
CA ASN A 96 11.88 17.52 4.63
C ASN A 96 10.55 17.05 3.97
N SER A 97 9.72 18.05 3.62
CA SER A 97 8.58 17.87 2.71
C SER A 97 8.69 18.82 1.53
N TYR A 98 8.36 18.35 0.33
CA TYR A 98 8.65 19.03 -0.93
C TYR A 98 7.41 19.12 -1.81
N CYS A 99 7.30 20.15 -2.62
CA CYS A 99 6.43 20.17 -3.77
C CYS A 99 7.16 19.51 -4.96
N TYR A 100 6.50 18.71 -5.76
CA TYR A 100 7.11 18.16 -6.98
C TYR A 100 7.70 19.30 -7.84
N ASN A 101 8.95 19.14 -8.32
CA ASN A 101 9.72 20.18 -9.02
C ASN A 101 9.79 21.52 -8.28
N ASP A 102 9.80 21.52 -6.95
CA ASP A 102 9.85 22.71 -6.08
C ASP A 102 8.81 23.78 -6.43
N SER A 103 7.70 23.35 -7.01
CA SER A 103 6.67 24.25 -7.50
C SER A 103 5.35 24.10 -6.74
N THR A 104 4.87 25.19 -6.16
CA THR A 104 3.63 25.25 -5.36
C THR A 104 2.40 24.73 -6.11
N LYS A 105 2.34 24.92 -7.45
CA LYS A 105 1.27 24.39 -8.29
C LYS A 105 1.13 22.86 -8.20
N TYR A 106 2.24 22.14 -7.94
CA TYR A 106 2.21 20.70 -7.77
C TYR A 106 1.78 20.30 -6.36
N CYS A 107 2.10 21.08 -5.34
CA CYS A 107 1.53 20.91 -4.02
C CYS A 107 0.00 21.10 -4.02
N GLU A 108 -0.50 22.11 -4.74
CA GLU A 108 -1.94 22.35 -4.91
C GLU A 108 -2.62 21.16 -5.64
N LYS A 109 -1.95 20.58 -6.63
CA LYS A 109 -2.48 19.48 -7.44
C LYS A 109 -2.36 18.13 -6.75
N TYR A 110 -1.21 17.83 -6.16
CA TYR A 110 -0.83 16.50 -5.72
C TYR A 110 -0.61 16.35 -4.22
N GLY A 111 -0.62 17.44 -3.44
CA GLY A 111 -0.10 17.44 -2.08
C GLY A 111 1.43 17.43 -2.05
N ARG A 112 2.00 17.28 -0.87
CA ARG A 112 3.45 17.23 -0.67
C ARG A 112 4.01 15.83 -0.72
N LEU A 113 5.28 15.74 -1.07
CA LEU A 113 6.13 14.56 -0.93
C LEU A 113 6.91 14.69 0.38
N TYR A 114 6.93 13.65 1.18
CA TYR A 114 7.55 13.63 2.50
C TYR A 114 8.65 12.58 2.54
N THR A 115 9.83 12.89 3.08
CA THR A 115 10.73 11.81 3.49
C THR A 115 10.05 10.95 4.56
N TRP A 116 10.48 9.69 4.74
CA TRP A 116 9.86 8.84 5.76
C TRP A 116 10.03 9.44 7.17
N ALA A 117 11.16 10.10 7.44
CA ALA A 117 11.38 10.80 8.70
C ALA A 117 10.35 11.94 8.93
N ALA A 118 10.02 12.68 7.88
CA ALA A 118 8.98 13.71 7.95
C ALA A 118 7.59 13.10 8.13
N ALA A 119 7.27 12.03 7.37
CA ALA A 119 6.00 11.31 7.48
C ALA A 119 5.78 10.74 8.88
N MET A 120 6.84 10.19 9.51
CA MET A 120 6.81 9.62 10.87
C MET A 120 6.81 10.67 11.99
N ASP A 121 7.00 11.96 11.69
CA ASP A 121 7.26 13.01 12.68
C ASP A 121 8.48 12.67 13.56
N SER A 122 9.59 12.36 12.93
CA SER A 122 10.84 11.96 13.61
C SER A 122 11.32 12.98 14.66
N ALA A 123 11.00 14.25 14.47
CA ALA A 123 11.28 15.31 15.44
C ALA A 123 10.40 15.20 16.71
N GLY A 124 9.22 14.59 16.60
CA GLY A 124 8.24 14.51 17.68
C GLY A 124 7.50 15.83 17.91
N SER A 125 7.24 16.56 16.82
CA SER A 125 6.59 17.89 16.87
C SER A 125 5.10 17.78 17.24
N TRP A 126 4.43 16.71 16.77
CA TRP A 126 3.00 16.50 16.99
C TRP A 126 2.68 15.24 17.80
N SER A 127 3.60 14.24 17.80
CA SER A 127 3.49 13.07 18.65
C SER A 127 4.86 12.40 18.84
N THR A 128 5.01 11.65 19.93
CA THR A 128 6.25 10.92 20.18
C THR A 128 6.27 9.53 19.55
N ASN A 129 5.18 9.10 18.90
CA ASN A 129 4.98 7.73 18.43
C ASN A 129 5.98 7.30 17.36
N GLY A 130 6.39 8.23 16.47
CA GLY A 130 7.38 8.01 15.41
C GLY A 130 8.72 8.70 15.68
N LYS A 131 8.92 9.26 16.88
CA LYS A 131 10.13 10.02 17.21
C LYS A 131 11.40 9.20 17.02
N GLY A 132 12.39 9.80 16.35
CA GLY A 132 13.68 9.18 16.07
C GLY A 132 13.70 8.23 14.88
N CYS A 133 12.55 7.96 14.24
CA CYS A 133 12.47 7.16 13.02
C CYS A 133 13.04 7.92 11.81
N GLY A 134 13.84 7.27 10.97
CA GLY A 134 14.45 7.93 9.81
C GLY A 134 15.44 7.03 9.07
N TYR A 135 16.08 7.61 8.07
CA TYR A 135 17.12 6.93 7.28
C TYR A 135 18.35 6.63 8.16
N ASN A 136 19.00 5.48 7.91
CA ASN A 136 20.11 4.95 8.70
C ASN A 136 19.78 4.70 10.20
N LYS A 137 18.49 4.53 10.53
CA LYS A 137 18.07 4.28 11.91
C LYS A 137 17.02 3.19 11.93
N THR A 138 17.22 2.18 12.78
CA THR A 138 16.13 1.28 13.18
C THR A 138 15.34 1.96 14.29
N CYS A 139 14.03 1.96 14.16
CA CYS A 139 13.16 2.54 15.16
C CYS A 139 12.11 1.53 15.67
N SER A 140 11.51 1.85 16.81
CA SER A 140 10.44 1.05 17.41
C SER A 140 9.26 1.97 17.68
N PRO A 141 8.47 2.30 16.64
CA PRO A 141 7.36 3.24 16.81
C PRO A 141 6.25 2.64 17.66
N MET A 142 5.54 3.49 18.40
CA MET A 142 4.31 3.12 19.10
C MET A 142 3.12 3.31 18.16
N TYR A 143 2.39 2.25 17.90
CA TYR A 143 1.22 2.28 17.01
C TYR A 143 -0.08 2.65 17.74
N PRO A 144 -1.01 3.36 17.07
CA PRO A 144 -0.87 3.96 15.75
C PRO A 144 0.14 5.09 15.72
N VAL A 145 0.89 5.24 14.63
CA VAL A 145 1.84 6.34 14.46
C VAL A 145 1.09 7.53 13.88
N ARG A 146 0.80 8.54 14.69
CA ARG A 146 0.22 9.77 14.15
C ARG A 146 1.09 10.35 13.03
N GLY A 147 2.39 10.47 13.28
CA GLY A 147 3.31 11.08 12.32
C GLY A 147 2.88 12.51 11.94
N VAL A 148 2.99 12.84 10.67
CA VAL A 148 2.61 14.13 10.10
C VAL A 148 1.08 14.30 9.92
N CYS A 149 0.29 13.29 10.23
CA CYS A 149 -1.17 13.32 10.07
C CYS A 149 -1.85 14.32 11.03
N PRO A 150 -3.05 14.82 10.69
CA PRO A 150 -3.86 15.63 11.60
C PRO A 150 -4.21 14.87 12.90
N THR A 151 -4.67 15.57 13.92
CA THR A 151 -5.15 14.96 15.17
C THR A 151 -6.34 14.03 14.90
N GLY A 152 -6.32 12.81 15.46
CA GLY A 152 -7.33 11.76 15.23
C GLY A 152 -7.10 10.96 13.95
N TRP A 153 -5.91 11.12 13.35
CA TRP A 153 -5.48 10.41 12.15
C TRP A 153 -4.04 9.92 12.30
N HIS A 154 -3.70 8.85 11.60
CA HIS A 154 -2.37 8.28 11.64
C HIS A 154 -1.85 7.86 10.26
N LEU A 155 -0.53 7.69 10.16
CA LEU A 155 0.14 7.15 8.99
C LEU A 155 -0.12 5.63 8.90
N PRO A 156 -0.68 5.13 7.79
CA PRO A 156 -1.15 3.75 7.71
C PRO A 156 -0.01 2.73 7.83
N LYS A 157 -0.30 1.60 8.49
CA LYS A 157 0.52 0.38 8.46
C LYS A 157 0.25 -0.42 7.18
N ILE A 158 1.13 -1.38 6.87
CA ILE A 158 0.92 -2.35 5.80
C ILE A 158 -0.44 -3.05 5.94
N ALA A 159 -0.80 -3.49 7.15
CA ALA A 159 -2.04 -4.21 7.40
C ALA A 159 -3.30 -3.39 7.07
N GLU A 160 -3.22 -2.07 7.16
CA GLU A 160 -4.32 -1.17 6.82
C GLU A 160 -4.47 -1.01 5.30
N PHE A 161 -3.36 -0.94 4.57
CA PHE A 161 -3.38 -1.03 3.11
C PHE A 161 -3.92 -2.38 2.62
N GLU A 162 -3.52 -3.50 3.26
CA GLU A 162 -4.07 -4.82 2.93
C GLU A 162 -5.58 -4.89 3.14
N THR A 163 -6.07 -4.31 4.25
CA THR A 163 -7.51 -4.22 4.54
C THR A 163 -8.23 -3.41 3.47
N LEU A 164 -7.65 -2.28 3.03
CA LEU A 164 -8.17 -1.48 1.93
C LEU A 164 -8.24 -2.31 0.63
N PHE A 165 -7.16 -3.03 0.27
CA PHE A 165 -7.15 -3.82 -0.97
C PHE A 165 -8.20 -4.90 -0.96
N ILE A 166 -8.38 -5.58 0.16
CA ILE A 166 -9.41 -6.61 0.32
C ILE A 166 -10.80 -6.01 0.16
N ALA A 167 -11.05 -4.87 0.79
CA ALA A 167 -12.34 -4.17 0.73
C ALA A 167 -12.73 -3.77 -0.70
N VAL A 168 -11.76 -3.51 -1.58
CA VAL A 168 -12.00 -3.10 -2.97
C VAL A 168 -11.82 -4.23 -4.00
N GLY A 169 -11.70 -5.49 -3.58
CA GLY A 169 -11.67 -6.66 -4.47
C GLY A 169 -10.30 -7.31 -4.66
N GLY A 170 -9.32 -6.96 -3.83
CA GLY A 170 -8.00 -7.59 -3.82
C GLY A 170 -6.95 -6.85 -4.63
N ARG A 171 -5.68 -7.23 -4.40
CA ARG A 171 -4.52 -6.54 -4.98
C ARG A 171 -4.50 -6.52 -6.50
N SER A 172 -5.02 -7.54 -7.17
CA SER A 172 -4.96 -7.68 -8.63
C SER A 172 -5.73 -6.60 -9.39
N THR A 173 -6.74 -6.00 -8.76
CA THR A 173 -7.62 -4.99 -9.37
C THR A 173 -7.60 -3.65 -8.62
N ALA A 174 -7.08 -3.64 -7.40
CA ALA A 174 -7.12 -2.45 -6.55
C ALA A 174 -6.40 -1.25 -7.17
N GLY A 175 -5.34 -1.46 -7.95
CA GLY A 175 -4.65 -0.37 -8.66
C GLY A 175 -5.60 0.37 -9.59
N LYS A 176 -6.30 -0.35 -10.47
CA LYS A 176 -7.32 0.22 -11.37
C LYS A 176 -8.45 0.93 -10.63
N ILE A 177 -8.87 0.35 -9.53
CA ILE A 177 -10.04 0.81 -8.77
C ILE A 177 -9.72 2.04 -7.94
N LEU A 178 -8.53 2.14 -7.37
CA LEU A 178 -8.12 3.23 -6.48
C LEU A 178 -7.54 4.44 -7.21
N LYS A 179 -7.02 4.27 -8.43
CA LYS A 179 -6.51 5.37 -9.26
C LYS A 179 -7.62 6.39 -9.56
N SER A 180 -7.25 7.67 -9.60
CA SER A 180 -8.12 8.78 -10.04
C SER A 180 -8.57 8.61 -11.50
N THR A 181 -9.68 9.25 -11.85
CA THR A 181 -10.25 9.22 -13.22
C THR A 181 -9.52 10.13 -14.20
N SER A 182 -8.46 10.80 -13.78
CA SER A 182 -7.67 11.72 -14.60
C SER A 182 -6.25 11.88 -14.08
N GLY A 183 -5.36 12.39 -14.93
CA GLY A 183 -3.99 12.74 -14.58
C GLY A 183 -2.96 11.64 -14.84
N TRP A 184 -3.37 10.41 -15.14
CA TRP A 184 -2.48 9.30 -15.44
C TRP A 184 -2.01 9.33 -16.89
N TYR A 185 -0.75 8.96 -17.10
CA TYR A 185 -0.08 9.00 -18.40
C TYR A 185 -0.88 8.24 -19.48
N GLN A 186 -0.92 8.80 -20.69
CA GLN A 186 -1.64 8.26 -21.85
C GLN A 186 -3.12 7.88 -21.59
N GLY A 187 -3.77 8.45 -20.57
CA GLY A 187 -5.17 8.16 -20.27
C GLY A 187 -5.40 6.83 -19.55
N HIS A 188 -4.36 6.20 -19.01
CA HIS A 188 -4.44 4.99 -18.17
C HIS A 188 -5.06 5.28 -16.78
N ASN A 189 -6.16 6.04 -16.78
CA ASN A 189 -6.85 6.43 -15.57
C ASN A 189 -7.55 5.24 -14.89
N GLY A 190 -7.80 5.38 -13.59
CA GLY A 190 -8.59 4.42 -12.84
C GLY A 190 -10.09 4.61 -12.97
N SER A 191 -10.86 3.72 -12.37
CA SER A 191 -12.30 3.85 -12.23
C SER A 191 -12.69 4.76 -11.07
N ASN A 192 -11.82 4.86 -10.06
CA ASN A 192 -12.07 5.57 -8.81
C ASN A 192 -13.40 5.18 -8.14
N ALA A 193 -13.79 3.91 -8.26
CA ALA A 193 -15.11 3.43 -7.86
C ALA A 193 -15.44 3.69 -6.38
N TYR A 194 -14.40 3.73 -5.52
CA TYR A 194 -14.54 3.99 -4.09
C TYR A 194 -14.17 5.43 -3.68
N SER A 195 -14.00 6.33 -4.64
CA SER A 195 -13.63 7.73 -4.36
C SER A 195 -12.29 7.91 -3.61
N PHE A 196 -11.41 6.91 -3.62
CA PHE A 196 -10.07 7.02 -3.03
C PHE A 196 -9.19 8.03 -3.76
N SER A 197 -9.32 8.13 -5.10
CA SER A 197 -8.69 9.16 -5.95
C SER A 197 -7.16 9.21 -5.81
N ALA A 198 -6.46 8.07 -5.95
CA ALA A 198 -5.00 8.09 -5.99
C ALA A 198 -4.50 8.88 -7.19
N LEU A 199 -3.75 9.96 -6.94
CA LEU A 199 -3.20 10.84 -7.96
C LEU A 199 -1.75 10.43 -8.28
N PRO A 200 -1.32 10.44 -9.55
CA PRO A 200 0.03 10.08 -9.95
C PRO A 200 1.01 11.22 -9.68
N ALA A 201 1.35 11.40 -8.42
CA ALA A 201 2.22 12.48 -7.95
C ALA A 201 3.70 12.26 -8.27
N GLY A 202 4.10 11.04 -8.66
CA GLY A 202 5.50 10.67 -8.75
C GLY A 202 6.18 10.63 -7.37
N ASP A 203 7.49 10.85 -7.37
CA ASP A 203 8.30 10.92 -6.14
C ASP A 203 9.45 11.93 -6.24
N SER A 204 10.21 12.07 -5.15
CA SER A 204 11.53 12.70 -5.17
C SER A 204 12.56 11.72 -4.59
N ASN A 205 13.78 11.74 -5.14
CA ASN A 205 14.90 10.98 -4.60
C ASN A 205 15.66 11.78 -3.50
N TYR A 206 16.71 11.20 -2.96
CA TYR A 206 17.53 11.81 -1.91
C TYR A 206 18.35 13.03 -2.37
N ASN A 207 18.47 13.27 -3.68
CA ASN A 207 19.11 14.45 -4.27
C ASN A 207 18.08 15.54 -4.62
N GLU A 208 16.81 15.35 -4.24
CA GLU A 208 15.71 16.24 -4.60
C GLU A 208 15.41 16.26 -6.11
N ASP A 209 15.87 15.24 -6.87
CA ASP A 209 15.40 15.03 -8.23
C ASP A 209 14.00 14.40 -8.21
N TYR A 210 13.14 14.84 -9.11
CA TYR A 210 11.74 14.44 -9.19
C TYR A 210 11.51 13.55 -10.40
N ASP A 211 10.74 12.47 -10.22
CA ASP A 211 10.41 11.53 -11.29
C ASP A 211 8.97 11.03 -11.21
N GLY A 212 8.45 10.57 -12.35
CA GLY A 212 7.21 9.80 -12.44
C GLY A 212 5.90 10.55 -12.26
N GLU A 213 5.88 11.90 -12.34
CA GLU A 213 4.60 12.65 -12.43
C GLU A 213 3.78 12.11 -13.60
N GLY A 214 2.53 11.76 -13.33
CA GLY A 214 1.65 11.13 -14.29
C GLY A 214 1.80 9.60 -14.40
N HIS A 215 2.90 9.01 -13.97
CA HIS A 215 3.20 7.60 -14.16
C HIS A 215 2.86 6.75 -12.93
N TYR A 216 3.15 7.24 -11.72
CA TYR A 216 2.88 6.45 -10.51
C TYR A 216 2.46 7.28 -9.31
N ALA A 217 1.74 6.63 -8.42
CA ALA A 217 1.41 7.13 -7.10
C ALA A 217 2.06 6.27 -6.03
N VAL A 218 2.73 6.91 -5.08
CA VAL A 218 3.45 6.24 -4.00
C VAL A 218 3.03 6.81 -2.66
N PHE A 219 2.71 5.94 -1.71
CA PHE A 219 2.24 6.35 -0.38
C PHE A 219 3.05 5.66 0.71
N TRP A 220 3.62 6.43 1.63
CA TRP A 220 4.32 5.88 2.77
C TRP A 220 3.44 5.03 3.68
N SER A 221 4.00 3.95 4.19
CA SER A 221 3.52 3.23 5.36
C SER A 221 4.36 3.59 6.59
N SER A 222 3.75 3.56 7.78
CA SER A 222 4.48 3.67 9.05
C SER A 222 5.29 2.41 9.39
N THR A 223 5.18 1.34 8.58
CA THR A 223 5.90 0.08 8.81
C THR A 223 7.32 0.17 8.28
N GLU A 224 8.29 0.00 9.18
CA GLU A 224 9.70 -0.11 8.84
C GLU A 224 10.01 -1.47 8.21
N TYR A 225 10.93 -1.51 7.26
CA TYR A 225 11.52 -2.76 6.76
C TYR A 225 12.93 -2.98 7.32
N SER A 226 13.77 -1.94 7.35
CA SER A 226 15.13 -1.96 7.89
C SER A 226 15.58 -0.56 8.31
N SER A 227 16.85 -0.39 8.69
CA SER A 227 17.42 0.94 8.97
C SER A 227 17.23 1.92 7.82
N ASP A 228 17.33 1.46 6.58
CA ASP A 228 17.35 2.29 5.37
C ASP A 228 16.05 2.31 4.60
N TYR A 229 15.18 1.30 4.80
CA TYR A 229 14.00 1.07 4.01
C TYR A 229 12.73 1.06 4.87
N ALA A 230 11.63 1.59 4.30
CA ALA A 230 10.30 1.49 4.84
C ALA A 230 9.32 1.05 3.75
N TYR A 231 8.20 0.46 4.17
CA TYR A 231 7.18 0.01 3.24
C TYR A 231 6.38 1.17 2.65
N ARG A 232 5.90 0.96 1.43
CA ARG A 232 5.06 1.87 0.68
C ARG A 232 4.00 1.13 -0.14
N MET A 233 2.87 1.76 -0.36
CA MET A 233 1.91 1.37 -1.40
C MET A 233 2.33 2.01 -2.73
N TYR A 234 2.24 1.24 -3.83
CA TYR A 234 2.63 1.67 -5.18
C TYR A 234 1.56 1.33 -6.20
N LEU A 235 1.17 2.32 -6.98
CA LEU A 235 0.28 2.19 -8.14
C LEU A 235 1.01 2.71 -9.37
N ASP A 236 0.90 1.98 -10.47
CA ASP A 236 1.51 2.34 -11.75
C ASP A 236 0.43 2.68 -12.79
N TYR A 237 0.79 3.50 -13.80
CA TYR A 237 -0.16 3.92 -14.84
C TYR A 237 -0.68 2.75 -15.67
N ASP A 238 0.20 1.83 -16.08
CA ASP A 238 -0.11 0.73 -16.99
C ASP A 238 -0.46 -0.60 -16.30
N ILE A 239 -0.47 -0.63 -14.96
CA ILE A 239 -0.71 -1.84 -14.19
C ILE A 239 -2.00 -1.69 -13.37
N ASP A 240 -2.88 -2.70 -13.46
CA ASP A 240 -4.14 -2.74 -12.70
C ASP A 240 -3.96 -3.23 -11.25
N ASN A 241 -2.87 -3.89 -10.94
CA ASN A 241 -2.58 -4.33 -9.58
C ASN A 241 -2.01 -3.20 -8.71
N VAL A 242 -2.04 -3.40 -7.40
CA VAL A 242 -1.36 -2.54 -6.41
C VAL A 242 -0.27 -3.34 -5.70
N GLY A 243 0.87 -2.71 -5.46
CA GLY A 243 1.99 -3.30 -4.75
C GLY A 243 2.20 -2.73 -3.35
N LEU A 244 2.67 -3.59 -2.44
CA LEU A 244 3.32 -3.16 -1.20
C LEU A 244 4.78 -3.56 -1.32
N TYR A 245 5.64 -2.55 -1.42
CA TYR A 245 7.08 -2.70 -1.57
C TYR A 245 7.77 -1.87 -0.50
N TYR A 246 9.06 -2.06 -0.30
CA TYR A 246 9.89 -1.17 0.50
C TYR A 246 10.79 -0.31 -0.40
N TYR A 247 11.15 0.86 0.10
CA TYR A 247 12.03 1.78 -0.60
C TYR A 247 12.84 2.62 0.38
N PHE A 248 13.84 3.35 -0.10
CA PHE A 248 14.72 4.16 0.73
C PHE A 248 13.92 5.23 1.50
N LYS A 249 14.11 5.29 2.81
CA LYS A 249 13.48 6.27 3.71
C LYS A 249 13.85 7.73 3.40
N SER A 250 14.94 7.94 2.64
CA SER A 250 15.40 9.24 2.17
C SER A 250 14.58 9.78 1.00
N ASN A 251 13.84 8.93 0.28
CA ASN A 251 12.95 9.39 -0.79
C ASN A 251 11.73 10.13 -0.25
N GLY A 252 11.17 11.00 -1.07
CA GLY A 252 9.94 11.73 -0.78
C GLY A 252 8.73 11.09 -1.46
N PHE A 253 7.73 10.63 -0.69
CA PHE A 253 6.48 10.07 -1.19
C PHE A 253 5.28 10.78 -0.58
N SER A 254 4.12 10.62 -1.22
CA SER A 254 2.86 11.15 -0.70
C SER A 254 2.46 10.49 0.63
N VAL A 255 1.64 11.18 1.39
CA VAL A 255 1.02 10.67 2.60
C VAL A 255 -0.50 10.69 2.45
N ARG A 256 -1.14 9.58 2.80
CA ARG A 256 -2.59 9.43 2.97
C ARG A 256 -2.84 8.90 4.36
N CYS A 257 -3.47 9.70 5.20
CA CYS A 257 -3.77 9.29 6.57
C CYS A 257 -5.05 8.45 6.64
N VAL A 258 -5.11 7.60 7.65
CA VAL A 258 -6.28 6.81 8.03
C VAL A 258 -6.76 7.29 9.40
N LYS A 259 -8.07 7.31 9.62
CA LYS A 259 -8.68 7.75 10.87
C LYS A 259 -8.44 6.73 11.98
N ASP A 260 -8.21 7.22 13.22
CA ASP A 260 -8.01 6.41 14.42
C ASP A 260 -9.26 5.59 14.81
#